data_b05e3381e38b6547bc71ba25edcb6bc5
#
_entry.id   b05e3381e38b6547bc71ba25edcb6bc5
#
_cell.length_a   1.000
_cell.length_b   1.000
_cell.length_c   1.000
_cell.angle_alpha   90.00
_cell.angle_beta   90.00
_cell.angle_gamma   90.00
#
_symmetry.space_group_name_H-M   'P 1'
#
loop_
_entity.id
_entity.type
_entity.pdbx_description
1 polymer ?
#
loop_
_entity_poly.entity_id
_entity_poly.type
_entity_poly.pdbx_seq_one_letter_code
_entity_poly.pdbx_strand_id
1 'polypeptide(L)'
;DELAAFFVALDRAKANGLDYEWTAFADEELAIQSILSGQMDIGFGTPYSAMQKSKAPIRIIFQLSKLKFFPVTTYDYDKLEDLNGEPILLHSRGGGTDSIANVIEDKLGIKFGDRSYISGSSNRVAALLANQAKATIIDLSNKNKITASHGDQFHALPMFDVDASDEALFANLDWIKSNSADVDIFVKALLSVYRDMASDPTIIRRETNPDGPIGELPEEVLGELDGFYADAVAGGLYDVNGGGAVAANADMEWYHKAGQLTGDFGDLDINDFWYLKPLQDAN
;
A
#
# COMPACT_ATOMS: atom_id res chain seq x y z
N ASP A 1 -6.23 -6.43 -8.36
CA ASP A 1 -7.34 -6.43 -7.39
C ASP A 1 -7.28 -5.23 -6.45
N GLU A 2 -6.16 -4.94 -5.79
CA GLU A 2 -6.05 -3.87 -4.78
C GLU A 2 -6.42 -2.46 -5.30
N LEU A 3 -6.13 -2.17 -6.56
CA LEU A 3 -6.44 -0.89 -7.19
C LEU A 3 -7.89 -0.73 -7.67
N ALA A 4 -8.73 -1.78 -7.61
CA ALA A 4 -10.09 -1.68 -8.15
C ALA A 4 -10.92 -0.61 -7.41
N ALA A 5 -10.80 -0.49 -6.08
CA ALA A 5 -11.47 0.56 -5.32
C ALA A 5 -11.05 1.98 -5.75
N PHE A 6 -9.78 2.17 -6.11
CA PHE A 6 -9.27 3.44 -6.63
C PHE A 6 -9.91 3.80 -7.97
N PHE A 7 -10.03 2.85 -8.90
CA PHE A 7 -10.67 3.10 -10.20
C PHE A 7 -12.18 3.31 -10.07
N VAL A 8 -12.86 2.61 -9.17
CA VAL A 8 -14.28 2.90 -8.84
C VAL A 8 -14.42 4.34 -8.32
N ALA A 9 -13.49 4.81 -7.48
CA ALA A 9 -13.51 6.18 -7.00
C ALA A 9 -13.26 7.21 -8.14
N LEU A 10 -12.36 6.90 -9.07
CA LEU A 10 -12.14 7.75 -10.26
C LEU A 10 -13.41 7.84 -11.13
N ASP A 11 -14.12 6.72 -11.34
CA ASP A 11 -15.37 6.73 -12.09
C ASP A 11 -16.47 7.53 -11.37
N ARG A 12 -16.57 7.43 -10.04
CA ARG A 12 -17.47 8.29 -9.24
C ARG A 12 -17.07 9.76 -9.33
N ALA A 13 -15.78 10.06 -9.28
CA ALA A 13 -15.28 11.43 -9.42
C ALA A 13 -15.58 12.00 -10.81
N LYS A 14 -15.40 11.20 -11.87
CA LYS A 14 -15.76 11.57 -13.24
C LYS A 14 -17.25 11.89 -13.38
N ALA A 15 -18.12 11.08 -12.78
CA ALA A 15 -19.56 11.35 -12.74
C ALA A 15 -19.91 12.66 -12.01
N ASN A 16 -19.03 13.16 -11.15
CA ASN A 16 -19.16 14.43 -10.42
C ASN A 16 -18.37 15.59 -11.07
N GLY A 17 -17.87 15.40 -12.29
CA GLY A 17 -17.28 16.47 -13.10
C GLY A 17 -15.75 16.51 -13.12
N LEU A 18 -15.07 15.55 -12.50
CA LEU A 18 -13.61 15.42 -12.65
C LEU A 18 -13.30 14.90 -14.04
N ASP A 19 -12.44 15.61 -14.77
CA ASP A 19 -11.83 15.11 -16.00
C ASP A 19 -10.43 14.60 -15.69
N TYR A 20 -10.11 13.37 -16.13
CA TYR A 20 -8.82 12.75 -15.85
C TYR A 20 -8.33 11.84 -16.98
N GLU A 21 -7.03 11.75 -17.10
CA GLU A 21 -6.32 10.71 -17.84
C GLU A 21 -5.45 9.92 -16.86
N TRP A 22 -5.23 8.65 -17.13
CA TRP A 22 -4.38 7.82 -16.30
C TRP A 22 -3.28 7.16 -17.11
N THR A 23 -2.15 6.87 -16.45
CA THR A 23 -0.99 6.20 -17.04
C THR A 23 -0.41 5.23 -16.03
N ALA A 24 -0.26 3.96 -16.43
CA ALA A 24 0.46 2.96 -15.64
C ALA A 24 1.97 3.10 -15.89
N PHE A 25 2.74 3.09 -14.82
CA PHE A 25 4.18 2.99 -14.85
C PHE A 25 4.62 1.59 -14.43
N ALA A 26 5.66 1.06 -15.05
CA ALA A 26 6.24 -0.22 -14.69
C ALA A 26 7.06 -0.17 -13.38
N ASP A 27 7.41 1.05 -12.94
CA ASP A 27 8.27 1.32 -11.81
C ASP A 27 7.75 2.53 -11.03
N GLU A 28 7.62 2.40 -9.71
CA GLU A 28 7.15 3.45 -8.82
C GLU A 28 8.04 4.70 -8.86
N GLU A 29 9.35 4.52 -8.99
CA GLU A 29 10.30 5.64 -9.09
C GLU A 29 10.00 6.53 -10.31
N LEU A 30 9.62 5.94 -11.44
CA LEU A 30 9.23 6.68 -12.64
C LEU A 30 7.93 7.46 -12.42
N ALA A 31 6.97 6.89 -11.70
CA ALA A 31 5.74 7.58 -11.31
C ALA A 31 6.06 8.80 -10.43
N ILE A 32 6.89 8.64 -9.40
CA ILE A 32 7.34 9.73 -8.52
C ILE A 32 8.06 10.82 -9.32
N GLN A 33 8.98 10.45 -10.22
CA GLN A 33 9.71 11.41 -11.07
C GLN A 33 8.76 12.17 -12.00
N SER A 34 7.69 11.56 -12.50
CA SER A 34 6.70 12.24 -13.35
C SER A 34 5.95 13.34 -12.59
N ILE A 35 5.64 13.13 -11.30
CA ILE A 35 5.05 14.16 -10.43
C ILE A 35 6.07 15.26 -10.13
N LEU A 36 7.32 14.88 -9.81
CA LEU A 36 8.40 15.84 -9.54
C LEU A 36 8.67 16.76 -10.72
N SER A 37 8.60 16.24 -11.95
CA SER A 37 8.80 16.99 -13.19
C SER A 37 7.57 17.77 -13.67
N GLY A 38 6.39 17.56 -13.05
CA GLY A 38 5.12 18.17 -13.47
C GLY A 38 4.53 17.56 -14.74
N GLN A 39 4.95 16.36 -15.13
CA GLN A 39 4.35 15.63 -16.26
C GLN A 39 3.02 14.97 -15.87
N MET A 40 2.88 14.61 -14.60
CA MET A 40 1.66 14.08 -14.00
C MET A 40 1.28 14.93 -12.80
N ASP A 41 0.00 15.03 -12.51
CA ASP A 41 -0.53 15.89 -11.44
C ASP A 41 -0.60 15.14 -10.11
N ILE A 42 -1.11 13.91 -10.14
CA ILE A 42 -1.34 13.05 -8.97
C ILE A 42 -0.65 11.70 -9.21
N GLY A 43 -0.06 11.13 -8.18
CA GLY A 43 0.49 9.78 -8.15
C GLY A 43 0.16 9.07 -6.86
N PHE A 44 0.40 7.77 -6.83
CA PHE A 44 0.34 6.98 -5.60
C PHE A 44 1.58 6.10 -5.46
N GLY A 45 1.85 5.69 -4.23
CA GLY A 45 3.05 4.94 -3.84
C GLY A 45 3.56 5.37 -2.47
N THR A 46 4.84 5.11 -2.20
CA THR A 46 5.53 5.45 -0.95
C THR A 46 6.65 6.49 -1.15
N PRO A 47 6.34 7.77 -1.40
CA PRO A 47 7.28 8.76 -1.91
C PRO A 47 8.25 9.35 -0.85
N TYR A 48 8.25 8.86 0.39
CA TYR A 48 8.93 9.49 1.54
C TYR A 48 10.40 9.81 1.31
N SER A 49 11.18 8.83 0.83
CA SER A 49 12.61 9.01 0.56
C SER A 49 12.85 10.03 -0.54
N ALA A 50 12.03 9.99 -1.60
CA ALA A 50 12.12 10.94 -2.72
C ALA A 50 11.74 12.36 -2.28
N MET A 51 10.68 12.51 -1.48
CA MET A 51 10.23 13.80 -0.93
C MET A 51 11.33 14.44 -0.07
N GLN A 52 11.92 13.68 0.87
CA GLN A 52 12.97 14.19 1.74
C GLN A 52 14.22 14.60 0.97
N LYS A 53 14.64 13.79 -0.01
CA LYS A 53 15.87 14.06 -0.80
C LYS A 53 15.69 15.22 -1.76
N SER A 54 14.58 15.30 -2.47
CA SER A 54 14.32 16.33 -3.47
C SER A 54 13.94 17.66 -2.86
N LYS A 55 13.37 17.67 -1.65
CA LYS A 55 12.72 18.83 -1.02
C LYS A 55 11.65 19.47 -1.92
N ALA A 56 11.10 18.70 -2.85
CA ALA A 56 10.04 19.16 -3.72
C ALA A 56 8.75 19.41 -2.93
N PRO A 57 7.89 20.35 -3.37
CA PRO A 57 6.63 20.64 -2.72
C PRO A 57 5.57 19.57 -3.03
N ILE A 58 5.92 18.28 -2.86
CA ILE A 58 5.01 17.16 -2.96
C ILE A 58 4.41 16.90 -1.59
N ARG A 59 3.11 16.60 -1.55
CA ARG A 59 2.41 16.25 -0.30
C ARG A 59 1.47 15.09 -0.52
N ILE A 60 1.44 14.19 0.45
CA ILE A 60 0.45 13.14 0.57
C ILE A 60 -0.86 13.78 1.04
N ILE A 61 -1.97 13.33 0.45
CA ILE A 61 -3.31 13.84 0.74
C ILE A 61 -4.31 12.76 1.16
N PHE A 62 -3.96 11.47 0.96
CA PHE A 62 -4.85 10.35 1.26
C PHE A 62 -4.06 9.05 1.43
N GLN A 63 -4.44 8.21 2.40
CA GLN A 63 -3.97 6.84 2.54
C GLN A 63 -4.85 5.92 1.69
N LEU A 64 -4.30 5.35 0.61
CA LEU A 64 -5.03 4.41 -0.24
C LEU A 64 -5.10 3.02 0.37
N SER A 65 -4.02 2.56 1.00
CA SER A 65 -4.02 1.32 1.78
C SER A 65 -3.05 1.39 2.95
N LYS A 66 -3.34 0.62 3.99
CA LYS A 66 -2.43 0.41 5.12
C LYS A 66 -1.40 -0.65 4.79
N LEU A 67 -0.25 -0.56 5.45
CA LEU A 67 0.84 -1.51 5.31
C LEU A 67 0.45 -2.87 5.93
N LYS A 68 -0.20 -3.72 5.15
CA LYS A 68 -0.66 -5.06 5.53
C LYS A 68 0.09 -6.12 4.73
N PHE A 69 1.25 -6.51 5.22
CA PHE A 69 2.05 -7.60 4.69
C PHE A 69 2.13 -8.75 5.68
N PHE A 70 2.27 -9.95 5.16
CA PHE A 70 2.17 -11.18 5.92
C PHE A 70 3.45 -11.99 5.78
N PRO A 71 4.18 -12.22 6.90
CA PRO A 71 5.21 -13.23 6.95
C PRO A 71 4.57 -14.60 6.74
N VAL A 72 4.97 -15.30 5.69
CA VAL A 72 4.49 -16.66 5.36
C VAL A 72 5.67 -17.62 5.41
N THR A 73 5.45 -18.77 6.05
CA THR A 73 6.49 -19.76 6.31
C THR A 73 5.93 -21.18 6.30
N THR A 74 6.82 -22.18 6.32
CA THR A 74 6.50 -23.58 6.61
C THR A 74 6.09 -23.75 8.08
N TYR A 75 5.46 -24.86 8.42
CA TYR A 75 5.07 -25.18 9.81
C TYR A 75 6.26 -25.54 10.75
N ASP A 76 7.48 -25.30 10.32
CA ASP A 76 8.66 -25.38 11.21
C ASP A 76 8.72 -24.18 12.20
N TYR A 77 7.93 -23.10 11.93
CA TYR A 77 7.93 -21.85 12.68
C TYR A 77 6.49 -21.44 13.02
N ASP A 78 6.21 -21.10 14.28
CA ASP A 78 4.87 -20.75 14.77
C ASP A 78 4.70 -19.26 15.04
N LYS A 79 5.80 -18.51 15.18
CA LYS A 79 5.82 -17.07 15.48
C LYS A 79 7.06 -16.39 14.89
N LEU A 80 7.01 -15.06 14.80
CA LEU A 80 8.09 -14.27 14.20
C LEU A 80 9.44 -14.45 14.91
N GLU A 81 9.45 -14.64 16.23
CA GLU A 81 10.67 -14.84 17.01
C GLU A 81 11.40 -16.14 16.63
N ASP A 82 10.70 -17.14 16.12
CA ASP A 82 11.28 -18.40 15.68
C ASP A 82 12.15 -18.24 14.42
N LEU A 83 11.96 -17.12 13.70
CA LEU A 83 12.77 -16.77 12.53
C LEU A 83 14.10 -16.11 12.90
N ASN A 84 14.47 -16.04 14.16
CA ASN A 84 15.76 -15.50 14.58
C ASN A 84 16.92 -16.35 14.06
N GLY A 85 17.79 -15.76 13.25
CA GLY A 85 18.90 -16.43 12.57
C GLY A 85 18.53 -17.17 11.29
N GLU A 86 17.24 -17.26 10.95
CA GLU A 86 16.75 -17.96 9.77
C GLU A 86 16.79 -17.07 8.52
N PRO A 87 17.10 -17.66 7.35
CA PRO A 87 17.09 -16.90 6.09
C PRO A 87 15.68 -16.48 5.71
N ILE A 88 15.58 -15.26 5.13
CA ILE A 88 14.32 -14.69 4.66
C ILE A 88 14.42 -14.20 3.22
N LEU A 89 13.34 -14.40 2.45
CA LEU A 89 13.21 -13.94 1.08
C LEU A 89 12.36 -12.67 1.02
N LEU A 90 12.90 -11.59 0.45
CA LEU A 90 12.31 -10.25 0.42
C LEU A 90 12.19 -9.74 -1.02
N HIS A 91 11.52 -8.59 -1.23
CA HIS A 91 11.30 -8.01 -2.56
C HIS A 91 12.58 -7.42 -3.17
N SER A 92 13.14 -6.45 -2.48
CA SER A 92 14.36 -5.73 -2.89
C SER A 92 15.07 -5.14 -1.67
N ARG A 93 16.36 -4.92 -1.81
CA ARG A 93 17.16 -4.29 -0.74
C ARG A 93 16.73 -2.83 -0.56
N GLY A 94 16.38 -2.45 0.67
CA GLY A 94 15.88 -1.13 1.02
C GLY A 94 14.44 -0.85 0.55
N GLY A 95 13.75 -1.84 -0.01
CA GLY A 95 12.32 -1.73 -0.39
C GLY A 95 11.38 -2.05 0.77
N GLY A 96 10.06 -2.06 0.48
CA GLY A 96 9.00 -2.21 1.49
C GLY A 96 9.16 -3.43 2.40
N THR A 97 9.33 -4.64 1.84
CA THR A 97 9.47 -5.86 2.65
C THR A 97 10.78 -5.92 3.43
N ASP A 98 11.88 -5.32 2.92
CA ASP A 98 13.12 -5.20 3.65
C ASP A 98 12.98 -4.23 4.84
N SER A 99 12.24 -3.16 4.64
CA SER A 99 11.85 -2.21 5.69
C SER A 99 11.00 -2.89 6.78
N ILE A 100 10.03 -3.72 6.38
CA ILE A 100 9.22 -4.52 7.31
C ILE A 100 10.12 -5.47 8.12
N ALA A 101 11.05 -6.15 7.47
CA ALA A 101 11.99 -7.04 8.15
C ALA A 101 12.84 -6.27 9.18
N ASN A 102 13.30 -5.05 8.87
CA ASN A 102 14.03 -4.19 9.81
C ASN A 102 13.19 -3.83 11.04
N VAL A 103 11.91 -3.49 10.82
CA VAL A 103 11.00 -3.15 11.93
C VAL A 103 10.67 -4.38 12.78
N ILE A 104 10.51 -5.56 12.18
CA ILE A 104 10.35 -6.82 12.93
C ILE A 104 11.58 -7.08 13.81
N GLU A 105 12.78 -6.95 13.24
CA GLU A 105 14.02 -7.13 13.99
C GLU A 105 14.12 -6.17 15.19
N ASP A 106 13.85 -4.88 14.96
CA ASP A 106 13.90 -3.85 16.00
C ASP A 106 12.86 -4.11 17.09
N LYS A 107 11.62 -4.39 16.70
CA LYS A 107 10.49 -4.54 17.63
C LYS A 107 10.57 -5.80 18.48
N LEU A 108 11.06 -6.90 17.92
CA LEU A 108 11.11 -8.20 18.58
C LEU A 108 12.51 -8.57 19.12
N GLY A 109 13.53 -7.76 18.82
CA GLY A 109 14.91 -8.03 19.25
C GLY A 109 15.53 -9.26 18.59
N ILE A 110 15.05 -9.65 17.41
CA ILE A 110 15.60 -10.75 16.61
C ILE A 110 16.52 -10.23 15.51
N LYS A 111 17.18 -11.15 14.82
CA LYS A 111 17.92 -10.89 13.59
C LYS A 111 17.63 -11.99 12.60
N PHE A 112 17.13 -11.63 11.42
CA PHE A 112 17.07 -12.57 10.31
C PHE A 112 18.49 -13.00 9.89
N GLY A 113 18.62 -14.21 9.40
CA GLY A 113 19.84 -14.69 8.76
C GLY A 113 20.08 -14.05 7.40
N ASP A 114 20.48 -14.84 6.42
CA ASP A 114 20.72 -14.34 5.07
C ASP A 114 19.44 -13.78 4.43
N ARG A 115 19.51 -12.54 3.94
CA ARG A 115 18.43 -11.91 3.17
C ARG A 115 18.67 -12.11 1.69
N SER A 116 17.73 -12.77 1.03
CA SER A 116 17.68 -12.92 -0.43
C SER A 116 16.56 -12.08 -1.01
N TYR A 117 16.65 -11.70 -2.29
CA TYR A 117 15.72 -10.75 -2.88
C TYR A 117 15.17 -11.26 -4.21
N ILE A 118 13.84 -11.33 -4.32
CA ILE A 118 13.08 -11.64 -5.54
C ILE A 118 11.90 -10.68 -5.63
N SER A 119 11.83 -9.88 -6.69
CA SER A 119 10.75 -8.93 -6.93
C SER A 119 9.43 -9.63 -7.20
N GLY A 120 8.34 -9.05 -6.69
CA GLY A 120 6.97 -9.56 -6.81
C GLY A 120 6.63 -10.65 -5.78
N SER A 121 5.49 -10.48 -5.08
CA SER A 121 5.03 -11.46 -4.08
C SER A 121 4.73 -12.82 -4.71
N SER A 122 4.15 -12.87 -5.91
CA SER A 122 3.88 -14.12 -6.62
C SER A 122 5.15 -14.90 -6.96
N ASN A 123 6.24 -14.21 -7.32
CA ASN A 123 7.54 -14.86 -7.58
C ASN A 123 8.15 -15.42 -6.29
N ARG A 124 7.97 -14.73 -5.15
CA ARG A 124 8.42 -15.23 -3.84
C ARG A 124 7.59 -16.42 -3.38
N VAL A 125 6.28 -16.42 -3.64
CA VAL A 125 5.42 -17.61 -3.45
C VAL A 125 5.91 -18.78 -4.28
N ALA A 126 6.23 -18.57 -5.56
CA ALA A 126 6.79 -19.62 -6.41
C ALA A 126 8.12 -20.18 -5.86
N ALA A 127 8.97 -19.34 -5.28
CA ALA A 127 10.21 -19.78 -4.63
C ALA A 127 9.96 -20.62 -3.37
N LEU A 128 8.93 -20.28 -2.54
CA LEU A 128 8.50 -21.12 -1.42
C LEU A 128 8.04 -22.51 -1.91
N LEU A 129 7.15 -22.54 -2.92
CA LEU A 129 6.63 -23.78 -3.49
C LEU A 129 7.73 -24.65 -4.11
N ALA A 130 8.75 -24.03 -4.67
CA ALA A 130 9.94 -24.71 -5.19
C ALA A 130 10.95 -25.11 -4.09
N ASN A 131 10.62 -24.89 -2.81
CA ASN A 131 11.49 -25.16 -1.66
C ASN A 131 12.87 -24.45 -1.74
N GLN A 132 12.90 -23.27 -2.37
CA GLN A 132 14.09 -22.41 -2.46
C GLN A 132 14.21 -21.43 -1.28
N ALA A 133 13.11 -21.23 -0.55
CA ALA A 133 13.07 -20.46 0.68
C ALA A 133 12.05 -21.09 1.65
N LYS A 134 12.19 -20.82 2.95
CA LYS A 134 11.27 -21.29 3.99
C LYS A 134 10.39 -20.17 4.54
N ALA A 135 10.80 -18.93 4.40
CA ALA A 135 10.08 -17.77 4.89
C ALA A 135 10.16 -16.59 3.90
N THR A 136 9.06 -15.86 3.76
CA THR A 136 8.96 -14.63 2.99
C THR A 136 7.92 -13.68 3.57
N ILE A 137 7.89 -12.43 3.08
CA ILE A 137 6.86 -11.44 3.41
C ILE A 137 6.10 -11.10 2.13
N ILE A 138 4.78 -11.30 2.10
CA ILE A 138 3.91 -11.14 0.92
C ILE A 138 2.65 -10.34 1.24
N ASP A 139 2.01 -9.81 0.21
CA ASP A 139 0.73 -9.10 0.28
C ASP A 139 -0.46 -10.01 0.61
N LEU A 140 -1.63 -9.40 0.84
CA LEU A 140 -2.86 -10.09 1.22
C LEU A 140 -3.34 -11.07 0.14
N SER A 141 -3.31 -10.67 -1.14
CA SER A 141 -3.78 -11.51 -2.25
C SER A 141 -2.95 -12.81 -2.34
N ASN A 142 -1.64 -12.67 -2.34
CA ASN A 142 -0.72 -13.81 -2.39
C ASN A 142 -0.78 -14.68 -1.12
N LYS A 143 -0.94 -14.05 0.06
CA LYS A 143 -1.19 -14.78 1.32
C LYS A 143 -2.45 -15.64 1.22
N ASN A 144 -3.56 -15.08 0.73
CA ASN A 144 -4.81 -15.81 0.58
C ASN A 144 -4.66 -16.97 -0.41
N LYS A 145 -4.04 -16.74 -1.57
CA LYS A 145 -3.81 -17.77 -2.59
C LYS A 145 -2.97 -18.94 -2.07
N ILE A 146 -1.84 -18.67 -1.41
CA ILE A 146 -0.97 -19.76 -0.91
C ILE A 146 -1.62 -20.52 0.24
N THR A 147 -2.31 -19.83 1.16
CA THR A 147 -2.97 -20.51 2.28
C THR A 147 -4.22 -21.30 1.85
N ALA A 148 -4.93 -20.88 0.81
CA ALA A 148 -6.05 -21.63 0.25
C ALA A 148 -5.60 -22.87 -0.52
N SER A 149 -4.52 -22.77 -1.31
CA SER A 149 -4.05 -23.85 -2.18
C SER A 149 -3.03 -24.79 -1.52
N HIS A 150 -2.25 -24.31 -0.55
CA HIS A 150 -1.14 -25.04 0.09
C HIS A 150 -1.12 -24.81 1.61
N GLY A 151 -2.29 -24.63 2.23
CA GLY A 151 -2.43 -24.43 3.66
C GLY A 151 -2.04 -25.64 4.53
N ASP A 152 -1.76 -26.79 3.93
CA ASP A 152 -1.16 -27.95 4.57
C ASP A 152 0.38 -27.85 4.70
N GLN A 153 1.01 -26.95 3.94
CA GLN A 153 2.47 -26.78 3.89
C GLN A 153 2.91 -25.40 4.41
N PHE A 154 2.10 -24.38 4.21
CA PHE A 154 2.43 -22.99 4.54
C PHE A 154 1.33 -22.30 5.32
N HIS A 155 1.73 -21.41 6.22
CA HIS A 155 0.82 -20.56 6.96
C HIS A 155 1.40 -19.14 7.15
N ALA A 156 0.52 -18.18 7.40
CA ALA A 156 0.92 -16.83 7.77
C ALA A 156 1.18 -16.74 9.27
N LEU A 157 2.31 -16.18 9.66
CA LEU A 157 2.59 -15.87 11.05
C LEU A 157 1.81 -14.62 11.48
N PRO A 158 1.37 -14.55 12.76
CA PRO A 158 0.76 -13.34 13.28
C PRO A 158 1.70 -12.13 13.15
N MET A 159 1.18 -11.05 12.57
CA MET A 159 1.89 -9.77 12.43
C MET A 159 1.21 -8.72 13.31
N PHE A 160 1.98 -7.80 13.86
CA PHE A 160 1.42 -6.65 14.58
C PHE A 160 0.73 -5.67 13.62
N ASP A 161 -0.29 -4.97 14.12
CA ASP A 161 -0.98 -3.95 13.33
C ASP A 161 -0.10 -2.71 13.12
N VAL A 162 -0.19 -2.16 11.91
CA VAL A 162 0.53 -0.96 11.47
C VAL A 162 -0.47 -0.03 10.79
N ASP A 163 -0.58 1.20 11.28
CA ASP A 163 -1.44 2.23 10.67
C ASP A 163 -0.72 3.02 9.57
N ALA A 164 0.57 2.75 9.34
CA ALA A 164 1.31 3.36 8.24
C ALA A 164 0.76 2.96 6.87
N SER A 165 0.93 3.85 5.91
CA SER A 165 0.48 3.66 4.54
C SER A 165 1.39 2.68 3.80
N ASP A 166 0.79 1.75 3.04
CA ASP A 166 1.46 1.03 1.96
C ASP A 166 1.42 1.88 0.69
N GLU A 167 0.20 2.27 0.31
CA GLU A 167 -0.02 3.15 -0.82
C GLU A 167 -0.63 4.47 -0.34
N ALA A 168 -0.01 5.58 -0.71
CA ALA A 168 -0.47 6.92 -0.39
C ALA A 168 -0.64 7.75 -1.67
N LEU A 169 -1.74 8.51 -1.75
CA LEU A 169 -2.01 9.44 -2.84
C LEU A 169 -1.24 10.75 -2.59
N PHE A 170 -0.45 11.20 -3.55
CA PHE A 170 0.35 12.40 -3.43
C PHE A 170 0.32 13.26 -4.69
N ALA A 171 0.55 14.56 -4.53
CA ALA A 171 0.61 15.52 -5.62
C ALA A 171 1.50 16.72 -5.26
N ASN A 172 1.80 17.56 -6.25
CA ASN A 172 2.46 18.84 -6.01
C ASN A 172 1.54 19.77 -5.22
N LEU A 173 2.04 20.38 -4.14
CA LEU A 173 1.26 21.24 -3.24
C LEU A 173 0.67 22.47 -3.93
N ASP A 174 1.41 23.08 -4.87
CA ASP A 174 0.93 24.25 -5.59
C ASP A 174 -0.17 23.85 -6.57
N TRP A 175 -0.05 22.68 -7.20
CA TRP A 175 -1.11 22.10 -8.02
C TRP A 175 -2.36 21.80 -7.18
N ILE A 176 -2.22 21.14 -6.01
CA ILE A 176 -3.33 20.85 -5.09
C ILE A 176 -4.10 22.14 -4.74
N LYS A 177 -3.38 23.22 -4.41
CA LYS A 177 -3.99 24.51 -4.06
C LYS A 177 -4.67 25.18 -5.23
N SER A 178 -4.09 25.08 -6.42
CA SER A 178 -4.63 25.69 -7.65
C SER A 178 -5.84 24.93 -8.21
N ASN A 179 -5.94 23.62 -7.93
CA ASN A 179 -6.98 22.72 -8.40
C ASN A 179 -7.80 22.13 -7.23
N SER A 180 -8.00 22.91 -6.18
CA SER A 180 -8.63 22.44 -4.94
C SER A 180 -10.03 21.86 -5.13
N ALA A 181 -10.79 22.33 -6.13
CA ALA A 181 -12.12 21.79 -6.45
C ALA A 181 -12.04 20.37 -7.00
N ASP A 182 -11.09 20.08 -7.88
CA ASP A 182 -10.88 18.74 -8.44
C ASP A 182 -10.36 17.78 -7.39
N VAL A 183 -9.43 18.24 -6.54
CA VAL A 183 -8.94 17.47 -5.40
C VAL A 183 -10.08 17.14 -4.42
N ASP A 184 -10.98 18.10 -4.13
CA ASP A 184 -12.14 17.89 -3.27
C ASP A 184 -13.11 16.84 -3.85
N ILE A 185 -13.41 16.91 -5.16
CA ILE A 185 -14.24 15.92 -5.86
C ILE A 185 -13.62 14.52 -5.72
N PHE A 186 -12.31 14.40 -5.95
CA PHE A 186 -11.63 13.10 -5.93
C PHE A 186 -11.53 12.54 -4.50
N VAL A 187 -11.12 13.32 -3.52
CA VAL A 187 -11.03 12.89 -2.11
C VAL A 187 -12.40 12.47 -1.58
N LYS A 188 -13.47 13.20 -1.90
CA LYS A 188 -14.86 12.81 -1.54
C LYS A 188 -15.28 11.51 -2.21
N ALA A 189 -14.91 11.29 -3.46
CA ALA A 189 -15.19 10.04 -4.15
C ALA A 189 -14.48 8.84 -3.50
N LEU A 190 -13.19 8.99 -3.15
CA LEU A 190 -12.43 7.97 -2.42
C LEU A 190 -13.07 7.65 -1.07
N LEU A 191 -13.39 8.66 -0.26
CA LEU A 191 -14.06 8.48 1.03
C LEU A 191 -15.41 7.78 0.89
N SER A 192 -16.21 8.16 -0.13
CA SER A 192 -17.50 7.53 -0.41
C SER A 192 -17.32 6.04 -0.73
N VAL A 193 -16.40 5.68 -1.63
CA VAL A 193 -16.12 4.28 -1.96
C VAL A 193 -15.67 3.50 -0.74
N TYR A 194 -14.75 4.05 0.07
CA TYR A 194 -14.22 3.36 1.24
C TYR A 194 -15.28 3.11 2.32
N ARG A 195 -16.18 4.07 2.54
CA ARG A 195 -17.30 3.93 3.48
C ARG A 195 -18.34 2.94 3.00
N ASP A 196 -18.69 2.98 1.71
CA ASP A 196 -19.62 2.04 1.12
C ASP A 196 -19.05 0.62 1.13
N MET A 197 -17.78 0.46 0.74
CA MET A 197 -17.05 -0.81 0.74
C MET A 197 -16.93 -1.41 2.16
N ALA A 198 -16.74 -0.59 3.18
CA ALA A 198 -16.72 -1.04 4.58
C ALA A 198 -18.06 -1.66 5.01
N SER A 199 -19.15 -1.23 4.40
CA SER A 199 -20.49 -1.73 4.65
C SER A 199 -20.88 -2.90 3.74
N ASP A 200 -20.43 -2.88 2.49
CA ASP A 200 -20.69 -3.87 1.44
C ASP A 200 -19.50 -3.99 0.49
N PRO A 201 -18.53 -4.89 0.75
CA PRO A 201 -17.35 -5.04 -0.09
C PRO A 201 -17.66 -5.38 -1.55
N THR A 202 -18.83 -5.95 -1.85
CA THR A 202 -19.21 -6.35 -3.20
C THR A 202 -19.49 -5.16 -4.13
N ILE A 203 -19.57 -3.93 -3.58
CA ILE A 203 -19.74 -2.74 -4.40
C ILE A 203 -18.60 -2.57 -5.39
N ILE A 204 -17.38 -2.97 -5.02
CA ILE A 204 -16.22 -2.78 -5.88
C ILE A 204 -16.40 -3.52 -7.20
N ARG A 205 -16.75 -4.79 -7.17
CA ARG A 205 -17.04 -5.56 -8.38
C ARG A 205 -18.27 -5.01 -9.13
N ARG A 206 -19.32 -4.69 -8.40
CA ARG A 206 -20.58 -4.20 -8.98
C ARG A 206 -20.44 -2.86 -9.70
N GLU A 207 -19.57 -1.97 -9.20
CA GLU A 207 -19.34 -0.64 -9.76
C GLU A 207 -18.09 -0.56 -10.67
N THR A 208 -17.33 -1.65 -10.82
CA THR A 208 -16.22 -1.71 -11.76
C THR A 208 -16.73 -1.42 -13.18
N ASN A 209 -16.15 -0.39 -13.81
CA ASN A 209 -16.44 -0.05 -15.19
C ASN A 209 -15.91 -1.14 -16.13
N PRO A 210 -16.79 -1.82 -16.93
CA PRO A 210 -16.36 -2.90 -17.80
C PRO A 210 -15.40 -2.44 -18.92
N ASP A 211 -15.46 -1.15 -19.30
CA ASP A 211 -14.60 -0.54 -20.30
C ASP A 211 -13.37 0.15 -19.67
N GLY A 212 -13.17 0.00 -18.37
CA GLY A 212 -12.06 0.58 -17.62
C GLY A 212 -10.94 -0.42 -17.35
N PRO A 213 -9.81 0.04 -16.79
CA PRO A 213 -8.60 -0.77 -16.61
C PRO A 213 -8.81 -2.07 -15.83
N ILE A 214 -9.74 -2.05 -14.87
CA ILE A 214 -10.08 -3.24 -14.07
C ILE A 214 -11.06 -4.14 -14.83
N GLY A 215 -12.05 -3.55 -15.54
CA GLY A 215 -13.04 -4.32 -16.29
C GLY A 215 -12.46 -5.13 -17.45
N GLU A 216 -11.31 -4.71 -17.99
CA GLU A 216 -10.57 -5.42 -19.05
C GLU A 216 -9.76 -6.61 -18.52
N LEU A 217 -9.67 -6.80 -17.20
CA LEU A 217 -8.95 -7.94 -16.61
C LEU A 217 -9.68 -9.27 -16.91
N PRO A 218 -8.95 -10.41 -16.92
CA PRO A 218 -9.56 -11.73 -17.08
C PRO A 218 -10.68 -11.99 -16.06
N GLU A 219 -11.76 -12.67 -16.47
CA GLU A 219 -12.90 -12.99 -15.60
C GLU A 219 -12.48 -13.75 -14.33
N GLU A 220 -11.43 -14.53 -14.38
CA GLU A 220 -10.85 -15.20 -13.22
C GLU A 220 -10.40 -14.19 -12.15
N VAL A 221 -9.72 -13.11 -12.57
CA VAL A 221 -9.26 -12.03 -11.68
C VAL A 221 -10.44 -11.21 -11.17
N LEU A 222 -11.40 -10.88 -12.04
CA LEU A 222 -12.63 -10.19 -11.64
C LEU A 222 -13.44 -11.01 -10.63
N GLY A 223 -13.44 -12.33 -10.77
CA GLY A 223 -14.10 -13.26 -9.82
C GLY A 223 -13.47 -13.26 -8.42
N GLU A 224 -12.19 -12.90 -8.29
CA GLU A 224 -11.48 -12.83 -7.00
C GLU A 224 -11.80 -11.54 -6.22
N LEU A 225 -12.32 -10.48 -6.87
CA LEU A 225 -12.51 -9.16 -6.25
C LEU A 225 -13.40 -9.20 -4.99
N ASP A 226 -14.52 -9.92 -5.03
CA ASP A 226 -15.43 -9.98 -3.88
C ASP A 226 -14.76 -10.60 -2.65
N GLY A 227 -13.99 -11.67 -2.84
CA GLY A 227 -13.23 -12.33 -1.77
C GLY A 227 -12.09 -11.45 -1.26
N PHE A 228 -11.34 -10.83 -2.17
CA PHE A 228 -10.26 -9.92 -1.81
C PHE A 228 -10.77 -8.75 -0.96
N TYR A 229 -11.82 -8.05 -1.40
CA TYR A 229 -12.33 -6.88 -0.68
C TYR A 229 -13.03 -7.24 0.63
N ALA A 230 -13.68 -8.41 0.72
CA ALA A 230 -14.20 -8.91 2.00
C ALA A 230 -13.07 -9.11 3.02
N ASP A 231 -11.98 -9.76 2.64
CA ASP A 231 -10.81 -9.99 3.49
C ASP A 231 -10.06 -8.69 3.81
N ALA A 232 -9.92 -7.80 2.84
CA ALA A 232 -9.25 -6.51 3.00
C ALA A 232 -9.98 -5.59 3.99
N VAL A 233 -11.32 -5.53 3.91
CA VAL A 233 -12.16 -4.79 4.85
C VAL A 233 -12.09 -5.43 6.24
N ALA A 234 -12.28 -6.74 6.35
CA ALA A 234 -12.19 -7.46 7.62
C ALA A 234 -10.81 -7.33 8.28
N GLY A 235 -9.75 -7.31 7.46
CA GLY A 235 -8.36 -7.11 7.90
C GLY A 235 -7.97 -5.66 8.17
N GLY A 236 -8.85 -4.69 7.90
CA GLY A 236 -8.56 -3.27 8.11
C GLY A 236 -7.49 -2.70 7.18
N LEU A 237 -7.45 -3.16 5.92
CA LEU A 237 -6.50 -2.66 4.91
C LEU A 237 -6.82 -1.21 4.52
N TYR A 238 -8.09 -0.82 4.56
CA TYR A 238 -8.56 0.50 4.16
C TYR A 238 -9.09 1.30 5.35
N ASP A 239 -8.71 2.58 5.43
CA ASP A 239 -9.24 3.51 6.43
C ASP A 239 -10.40 4.31 5.81
N VAL A 240 -11.59 4.21 6.40
CA VAL A 240 -12.81 4.89 5.92
C VAL A 240 -12.72 6.43 6.00
N ASN A 241 -11.70 6.96 6.66
CA ASN A 241 -11.41 8.39 6.77
C ASN A 241 -10.18 8.81 5.95
N GLY A 242 -9.61 7.91 5.13
CA GLY A 242 -8.45 8.19 4.29
C GLY A 242 -7.15 8.40 5.08
N GLY A 243 -7.04 7.82 6.28
CA GLY A 243 -5.87 7.83 7.15
C GLY A 243 -5.73 9.10 7.99
N GLY A 244 -5.69 10.26 7.37
CA GLY A 244 -5.60 11.55 8.05
C GLY A 244 -4.38 11.68 8.96
N ALA A 245 -4.54 12.33 10.12
CA ALA A 245 -3.44 12.54 11.06
C ALA A 245 -2.92 11.25 11.69
N VAL A 246 -3.75 10.22 11.80
CA VAL A 246 -3.33 8.90 12.34
C VAL A 246 -2.31 8.25 11.39
N ALA A 247 -2.65 8.14 10.11
CA ALA A 247 -1.74 7.60 9.11
C ALA A 247 -0.48 8.46 8.99
N ALA A 248 -0.63 9.77 8.93
CA ALA A 248 0.50 10.69 8.80
C ALA A 248 1.54 10.53 9.93
N ASN A 249 1.09 10.40 11.18
CA ASN A 249 2.01 10.13 12.30
C ASN A 249 2.62 8.73 12.24
N ALA A 250 1.82 7.72 11.90
CA ALA A 250 2.29 6.35 11.75
C ALA A 250 3.34 6.22 10.63
N ASP A 251 3.14 6.91 9.51
CA ASP A 251 4.06 6.97 8.39
C ASP A 251 5.42 7.56 8.79
N MET A 252 5.41 8.70 9.50
CA MET A 252 6.65 9.33 9.95
C MET A 252 7.46 8.38 10.84
N GLU A 253 6.82 7.72 11.80
CA GLU A 253 7.47 6.77 12.70
C GLU A 253 7.97 5.54 11.93
N TRP A 254 7.10 4.95 11.08
CA TRP A 254 7.43 3.75 10.34
C TRP A 254 8.58 3.96 9.36
N TYR A 255 8.45 4.97 8.49
CA TYR A 255 9.43 5.21 7.43
C TYR A 255 10.76 5.75 7.95
N HIS A 256 10.76 6.39 9.13
CA HIS A 256 12.00 6.71 9.83
C HIS A 256 12.68 5.44 10.38
N LYS A 257 11.95 4.57 11.08
CA LYS A 257 12.47 3.27 11.58
C LYS A 257 12.95 2.37 10.43
N ALA A 258 12.24 2.39 9.32
CA ALA A 258 12.61 1.66 8.11
C ALA A 258 13.86 2.21 7.40
N GLY A 259 14.35 3.40 7.79
CA GLY A 259 15.52 4.05 7.20
C GLY A 259 15.24 4.77 5.88
N GLN A 260 13.97 4.93 5.51
CA GLN A 260 13.57 5.72 4.32
C GLN A 260 13.55 7.22 4.61
N LEU A 261 13.25 7.61 5.84
CA LEU A 261 13.46 8.95 6.37
C LEU A 261 14.71 8.97 7.24
N THR A 262 15.55 10.00 7.07
CA THR A 262 16.85 10.14 7.73
C THR A 262 16.90 11.40 8.60
N GLY A 263 17.84 11.46 9.52
CA GLY A 263 18.00 12.57 10.48
C GLY A 263 17.41 12.22 11.85
N ASP A 264 17.35 13.22 12.76
CA ASP A 264 16.70 13.05 14.05
C ASP A 264 15.17 13.05 13.84
N PHE A 265 14.48 12.08 14.42
CA PHE A 265 13.03 11.98 14.32
C PHE A 265 12.31 13.22 14.85
N GLY A 266 12.87 13.86 15.89
CA GLY A 266 12.31 15.08 16.46
C GLY A 266 12.38 16.31 15.55
N ASP A 267 13.22 16.27 14.51
CA ASP A 267 13.36 17.36 13.52
C ASP A 267 12.46 17.17 12.29
N LEU A 268 11.76 16.04 12.19
CA LEU A 268 10.86 15.75 11.06
C LEU A 268 9.51 16.47 11.27
N ASP A 269 9.13 17.33 10.32
CA ASP A 269 7.80 17.97 10.32
C ASP A 269 6.84 17.21 9.42
N ILE A 270 5.73 16.74 9.99
CA ILE A 270 4.66 16.05 9.25
C ILE A 270 4.14 16.87 8.07
N ASN A 271 4.13 18.21 8.20
CA ASN A 271 3.67 19.12 7.15
C ASN A 271 4.60 19.17 5.94
N ASP A 272 5.82 18.65 6.05
CA ASP A 272 6.72 18.48 4.91
C ASP A 272 6.34 17.28 4.05
N PHE A 273 5.51 16.37 4.55
CA PHE A 273 5.10 15.13 3.90
C PHE A 273 3.59 15.07 3.64
N TRP A 274 2.76 15.53 4.56
CA TRP A 274 1.31 15.48 4.46
C TRP A 274 0.68 16.86 4.34
N TYR A 275 -0.37 16.95 3.52
CA TYR A 275 -1.28 18.09 3.46
C TYR A 275 -2.70 17.62 3.79
N LEU A 276 -3.08 17.73 5.07
CA LEU A 276 -4.30 17.13 5.61
C LEU A 276 -5.58 17.89 5.27
N LYS A 277 -5.46 19.13 4.73
CA LYS A 277 -6.63 19.98 4.50
C LYS A 277 -7.70 19.34 3.61
N PRO A 278 -7.41 18.67 2.48
CA PRO A 278 -8.44 18.05 1.66
C PRO A 278 -9.28 17.02 2.42
N LEU A 279 -8.64 16.21 3.28
CA LEU A 279 -9.35 15.25 4.12
C LEU A 279 -10.17 15.93 5.23
N GLN A 280 -9.65 16.99 5.83
CA GLN A 280 -10.36 17.76 6.87
C GLN A 280 -11.60 18.46 6.31
N ASP A 281 -11.55 18.96 5.08
CA ASP A 281 -12.66 19.63 4.42
C ASP A 281 -13.72 18.63 3.92
N ALA A 282 -13.33 17.37 3.63
CA ALA A 282 -14.20 16.32 3.08
C ALA A 282 -14.87 15.44 4.15
N ASN A 283 -14.33 15.37 5.37
CA ASN A 283 -14.88 14.62 6.51
C ASN A 283 -15.81 15.46 7.35
#